data_49fc2e2e02a432216df7c5132d0d8857
#
_entry.id   49fc2e2e02a432216df7c5132d0d8857
#
_cell.length_a   1.000
_cell.length_b   1.000
_cell.length_c   1.000
_cell.angle_alpha   90.00
_cell.angle_beta   90.00
_cell.angle_gamma   90.00
#
_symmetry.space_group_name_H-M   'P 1'
#
loop_
_entity.id
_entity.type
_entity.pdbx_description
1 polymer ?
#
loop_
_entity_poly.entity_id
_entity_poly.type
_entity_poly.pdbx_seq_one_letter_code
_entity_poly.pdbx_strand_id
1 'polypeptide(L)'
;MIFLYARYILAYRFCKSRLREVLLILSSILGVIVDSKPSKDVFELAVETGREIARKGAILVCGGLGGIMEGASMGAKELGVMTIGILPDYDISMGNKYVDIPIATGMGHARNVIIAATAHALIALPGSYGTLSEISHGLKLGKKVIALGRDESPPDVIVAKNPQHAVELALDV
;
A
#
# COMPACT_ATOMS: atom_id res chain seq x y z
N MET A 1 11.75 47.65 0.30
CA MET A 1 12.42 46.61 1.14
C MET A 1 11.40 45.65 1.79
N ILE A 2 10.30 46.10 2.39
CA ILE A 2 9.30 45.28 3.07
C ILE A 2 8.56 44.31 2.10
N PHE A 3 8.25 44.74 0.87
CA PHE A 3 7.59 43.90 -0.13
C PHE A 3 8.44 42.73 -0.65
N LEU A 4 9.78 42.89 -0.71
CA LEU A 4 10.66 41.81 -1.12
C LEU A 4 10.76 40.73 -0.02
N TYR A 5 10.77 41.15 1.23
CA TYR A 5 10.83 40.24 2.38
C TYR A 5 9.55 39.41 2.54
N ALA A 6 8.39 40.02 2.29
CA ALA A 6 7.09 39.31 2.31
C ALA A 6 7.01 38.25 1.20
N ARG A 7 7.49 38.54 -0.01
CA ARG A 7 7.55 37.56 -1.10
C ARG A 7 8.52 36.41 -0.80
N TYR A 8 9.64 36.68 -0.12
CA TYR A 8 10.60 35.66 0.28
C TYR A 8 10.03 34.72 1.35
N ILE A 9 9.29 35.26 2.33
CA ILE A 9 8.64 34.47 3.38
C ILE A 9 7.52 33.61 2.79
N LEU A 10 6.72 34.15 1.84
CA LEU A 10 5.67 33.38 1.17
C LEU A 10 6.25 32.24 0.33
N ALA A 11 7.28 32.51 -0.45
CA ALA A 11 7.98 31.50 -1.26
C ALA A 11 8.62 30.43 -0.39
N TYR A 12 9.23 30.81 0.75
CA TYR A 12 9.85 29.88 1.69
C TYR A 12 8.81 29.00 2.39
N ARG A 13 7.66 29.56 2.80
CA ARG A 13 6.54 28.80 3.39
C ARG A 13 5.93 27.85 2.38
N PHE A 14 5.74 28.28 1.14
CA PHE A 14 5.20 27.45 0.06
C PHE A 14 6.17 26.31 -0.32
N CYS A 15 7.46 26.59 -0.40
CA CYS A 15 8.50 25.58 -0.64
C CYS A 15 8.58 24.56 0.51
N LYS A 16 8.47 25.02 1.76
CA LYS A 16 8.51 24.16 2.94
C LYS A 16 7.27 23.27 3.09
N SER A 17 6.08 23.76 2.72
CA SER A 17 4.86 22.94 2.71
C SER A 17 4.94 21.86 1.63
N ARG A 18 5.35 22.19 0.42
CA ARG A 18 5.52 21.25 -0.68
C ARG A 18 6.61 20.20 -0.41
N LEU A 19 7.73 20.60 0.21
CA LEU A 19 8.77 19.66 0.66
C LEU A 19 8.24 18.71 1.75
N ARG A 20 7.37 19.19 2.65
CA ARG A 20 6.73 18.32 3.65
C ARG A 20 5.77 17.32 3.02
N GLU A 21 4.96 17.74 2.06
CA GLU A 21 4.05 16.85 1.32
C GLU A 21 4.84 15.79 0.53
N VAL A 22 5.88 16.19 -0.18
CA VAL A 22 6.76 15.26 -0.92
C VAL A 22 7.47 14.29 0.04
N LEU A 23 7.99 14.76 1.17
CA LEU A 23 8.62 13.90 2.19
C LEU A 23 7.61 12.96 2.85
N LEU A 24 6.37 13.38 3.08
CA LEU A 24 5.30 12.53 3.61
C LEU A 24 4.95 11.42 2.62
N ILE A 25 4.84 11.74 1.33
CA ILE A 25 4.52 10.76 0.28
C ILE A 25 5.68 9.77 0.12
N LEU A 26 6.94 10.24 0.08
CA LEU A 26 8.14 9.39 -0.04
C LEU A 26 8.38 8.48 1.18
N SER A 27 7.75 8.77 2.32
CA SER A 27 7.79 7.91 3.51
C SER A 27 6.51 7.10 3.75
N SER A 28 5.51 7.24 2.87
CA SER A 28 4.25 6.51 3.02
C SER A 28 4.43 5.05 2.68
N ILE A 29 3.90 4.18 3.53
CA ILE A 29 3.82 2.74 3.31
C ILE A 29 2.37 2.39 3.02
N LEU A 30 2.09 1.86 1.83
CA LEU A 30 0.76 1.40 1.44
C LEU A 30 0.68 -0.12 1.47
N GLY A 31 -0.30 -0.65 2.16
CA GLY A 31 -0.56 -2.08 2.24
C GLY A 31 -1.45 -2.54 1.09
N VAL A 32 -1.00 -3.53 0.32
CA VAL A 32 -1.85 -4.25 -0.63
C VAL A 32 -2.24 -5.58 -0.01
N ILE A 33 -3.52 -5.71 0.29
CA ILE A 33 -4.10 -6.89 0.95
C ILE A 33 -5.00 -7.65 -0.02
N VAL A 34 -4.76 -8.96 -0.13
CA VAL A 34 -5.33 -9.78 -1.18
C VAL A 34 -5.15 -11.27 -0.89
N ASP A 35 -5.95 -12.12 -1.54
CA ASP A 35 -5.78 -13.58 -1.48
C ASP A 35 -4.67 -14.07 -2.43
N SER A 36 -4.22 -15.30 -2.20
CA SER A 36 -3.22 -15.98 -3.04
C SER A 36 -3.80 -16.65 -4.28
N LYS A 37 -5.12 -16.76 -4.42
CA LYS A 37 -5.78 -17.41 -5.56
C LYS A 37 -5.97 -16.43 -6.72
N PRO A 38 -5.18 -16.49 -7.78
CA PRO A 38 -5.26 -15.52 -8.85
C PRO A 38 -6.41 -15.85 -9.83
N SER A 39 -7.29 -14.87 -10.11
CA SER A 39 -7.83 -14.72 -11.45
C SER A 39 -6.90 -13.80 -12.25
N LYS A 40 -6.85 -13.96 -13.57
CA LYS A 40 -6.00 -13.14 -14.43
C LYS A 40 -6.29 -11.64 -14.25
N ASP A 41 -7.55 -11.27 -14.21
CA ASP A 41 -8.00 -9.88 -14.09
C ASP A 41 -7.58 -9.24 -12.75
N VAL A 42 -7.66 -10.00 -11.66
CA VAL A 42 -7.23 -9.51 -10.34
C VAL A 42 -5.70 -9.43 -10.25
N PHE A 43 -4.98 -10.30 -10.93
CA PHE A 43 -3.52 -10.21 -11.03
C PHE A 43 -3.10 -8.92 -11.76
N GLU A 44 -3.71 -8.65 -12.94
CA GLU A 44 -3.45 -7.41 -13.69
C GLU A 44 -3.82 -6.16 -12.88
N LEU A 45 -4.93 -6.21 -12.15
CA LEU A 45 -5.35 -5.15 -11.23
C LEU A 45 -4.30 -4.91 -10.12
N ALA A 46 -3.73 -5.98 -9.57
CA ALA A 46 -2.69 -5.89 -8.56
C ALA A 46 -1.39 -5.28 -9.12
N VAL A 47 -0.98 -5.70 -10.33
CA VAL A 47 0.20 -5.14 -11.02
C VAL A 47 0.03 -3.63 -11.21
N GLU A 48 -1.13 -3.19 -11.72
CA GLU A 48 -1.37 -1.77 -11.93
C GLU A 48 -1.47 -1.00 -10.61
N THR A 49 -2.04 -1.60 -9.57
CA THR A 49 -2.03 -0.99 -8.22
C THR A 49 -0.60 -0.79 -7.71
N GLY A 50 0.27 -1.77 -7.90
CA GLY A 50 1.70 -1.65 -7.57
C GLY A 50 2.40 -0.53 -8.33
N ARG A 51 2.12 -0.41 -9.64
CA ARG A 51 2.64 0.69 -10.48
C ARG A 51 2.17 2.06 -9.98
N GLU A 52 0.90 2.20 -9.64
CA GLU A 52 0.37 3.47 -9.12
C GLU A 52 0.98 3.87 -7.78
N ILE A 53 1.19 2.90 -6.87
CA ILE A 53 1.92 3.12 -5.62
C ILE A 53 3.33 3.65 -5.92
N ALA A 54 4.00 3.04 -6.88
CA ALA A 54 5.34 3.43 -7.28
C ALA A 54 5.39 4.80 -7.97
N ARG A 55 4.42 5.14 -8.82
CA ARG A 55 4.33 6.48 -9.43
C ARG A 55 4.22 7.61 -8.40
N LYS A 56 3.65 7.31 -7.24
CA LYS A 56 3.58 8.25 -6.10
C LYS A 56 4.81 8.18 -5.19
N GLY A 57 5.77 7.27 -5.44
CA GLY A 57 6.96 7.11 -4.63
C GLY A 57 6.73 6.46 -3.25
N ALA A 58 5.59 5.85 -3.03
CA ALA A 58 5.27 5.17 -1.78
C ALA A 58 5.86 3.76 -1.74
N ILE A 59 6.16 3.27 -0.54
CA ILE A 59 6.63 1.90 -0.29
C ILE A 59 5.43 0.96 -0.29
N LEU A 60 5.57 -0.21 -0.92
CA LEU A 60 4.55 -1.26 -0.88
C LEU A 60 4.84 -2.25 0.25
N VAL A 61 3.84 -2.57 1.07
CA VAL A 61 3.87 -3.71 1.98
C VAL A 61 2.75 -4.69 1.66
N CYS A 62 3.05 -5.99 1.64
CA CYS A 62 2.07 -7.05 1.42
C CYS A 62 2.45 -8.34 2.16
N GLY A 63 1.68 -9.40 1.95
CA GLY A 63 1.98 -10.71 2.52
C GLY A 63 3.18 -11.43 1.93
N GLY A 64 3.79 -10.90 0.89
CA GLY A 64 5.08 -11.33 0.34
C GLY A 64 5.10 -12.66 -0.40
N LEU A 65 3.99 -13.40 -0.46
CA LEU A 65 3.91 -14.70 -1.14
C LEU A 65 3.60 -14.54 -2.64
N GLY A 66 3.45 -15.65 -3.33
CA GLY A 66 3.09 -15.68 -4.75
C GLY A 66 1.67 -15.20 -5.07
N GLY A 67 1.27 -15.39 -6.34
CA GLY A 67 -0.07 -15.03 -6.83
C GLY A 67 -0.28 -13.52 -6.92
N ILE A 68 -1.42 -13.02 -6.44
CA ILE A 68 -1.78 -11.60 -6.56
C ILE A 68 -0.83 -10.69 -5.77
N MET A 69 -0.30 -11.15 -4.63
CA MET A 69 0.73 -10.43 -3.88
C MET A 69 2.01 -10.22 -4.71
N GLU A 70 2.39 -11.24 -5.48
CA GLU A 70 3.51 -11.16 -6.42
C GLU A 70 3.23 -10.12 -7.51
N GLY A 71 2.00 -10.08 -8.05
CA GLY A 71 1.59 -9.08 -9.04
C GLY A 71 1.76 -7.65 -8.52
N ALA A 72 1.30 -7.35 -7.31
CA ALA A 72 1.46 -6.04 -6.71
C ALA A 72 2.94 -5.66 -6.51
N SER A 73 3.75 -6.61 -6.00
CA SER A 73 5.19 -6.41 -5.82
C SER A 73 5.90 -6.21 -7.16
N MET A 74 5.52 -6.96 -8.21
CA MET A 74 6.04 -6.81 -9.56
C MET A 74 5.80 -5.40 -10.11
N GLY A 75 4.55 -4.93 -10.07
CA GLY A 75 4.21 -3.59 -10.55
C GLY A 75 4.94 -2.48 -9.81
N ALA A 76 5.09 -2.58 -8.49
CA ALA A 76 5.86 -1.64 -7.70
C ALA A 76 7.34 -1.64 -8.10
N LYS A 77 7.90 -2.82 -8.31
CA LYS A 77 9.31 -3.02 -8.66
C LYS A 77 9.68 -2.50 -10.04
N GLU A 78 8.77 -2.57 -11.01
CA GLU A 78 8.97 -2.04 -12.36
C GLU A 78 9.34 -0.55 -12.38
N LEU A 79 8.86 0.21 -11.41
CA LEU A 79 9.14 1.64 -11.26
C LEU A 79 10.10 1.96 -10.11
N GLY A 80 10.75 0.95 -9.53
CA GLY A 80 11.91 1.09 -8.65
C GLY A 80 11.62 1.45 -7.19
N VAL A 81 10.38 1.31 -6.71
CA VAL A 81 10.10 1.52 -5.28
C VAL A 81 10.36 0.27 -4.45
N MET A 82 10.60 0.48 -3.16
CA MET A 82 10.84 -0.58 -2.20
C MET A 82 9.58 -1.39 -1.93
N THR A 83 9.75 -2.72 -1.82
CA THR A 83 8.70 -3.67 -1.51
C THR A 83 9.04 -4.46 -0.24
N ILE A 84 8.09 -4.55 0.67
CA ILE A 84 8.21 -5.28 1.94
C ILE A 84 7.22 -6.44 1.95
N GLY A 85 7.72 -7.64 2.21
CA GLY A 85 6.91 -8.85 2.35
C GLY A 85 6.88 -9.34 3.79
N ILE A 86 5.72 -9.37 4.43
CA ILE A 86 5.54 -9.94 5.77
C ILE A 86 5.16 -11.41 5.61
N LEU A 87 6.14 -12.30 5.77
CA LEU A 87 6.01 -13.73 5.50
C LEU A 87 5.42 -14.49 6.70
N PRO A 88 4.57 -15.50 6.46
CA PRO A 88 3.95 -16.28 7.54
C PRO A 88 4.94 -17.25 8.20
N ASP A 89 5.93 -17.72 7.47
CA ASP A 89 6.89 -18.74 7.88
C ASP A 89 8.18 -18.15 8.47
N TYR A 90 9.09 -19.00 8.91
CA TYR A 90 10.44 -18.63 9.37
C TYR A 90 11.44 -18.49 8.22
N ASP A 91 11.09 -18.94 7.02
CA ASP A 91 11.97 -18.96 5.86
C ASP A 91 11.73 -17.75 4.94
N ILE A 92 12.73 -16.89 4.83
CA ILE A 92 12.70 -15.72 3.95
C ILE A 92 12.68 -16.10 2.46
N SER A 93 13.11 -17.31 2.09
CA SER A 93 13.10 -17.79 0.70
C SER A 93 11.69 -18.03 0.15
N MET A 94 10.67 -18.07 1.02
CA MET A 94 9.27 -18.15 0.63
C MET A 94 8.75 -16.83 0.02
N GLY A 95 9.49 -15.75 0.16
CA GLY A 95 9.16 -14.46 -0.46
C GLY A 95 9.22 -14.53 -1.98
N ASN A 96 8.25 -13.87 -2.65
CA ASN A 96 8.31 -13.76 -4.10
C ASN A 96 9.53 -12.91 -4.52
N LYS A 97 10.02 -13.14 -5.75
CA LYS A 97 11.25 -12.53 -6.28
C LYS A 97 11.25 -10.99 -6.41
N TYR A 98 10.09 -10.35 -6.24
CA TYR A 98 9.94 -8.90 -6.32
C TYR A 98 9.90 -8.22 -4.95
N VAL A 99 10.03 -8.99 -3.87
CA VAL A 99 10.13 -8.47 -2.51
C VAL A 99 11.58 -8.11 -2.22
N ASP A 100 11.84 -6.84 -1.88
CA ASP A 100 13.18 -6.37 -1.49
C ASP A 100 13.54 -6.74 -0.05
N ILE A 101 12.55 -6.60 0.86
CA ILE A 101 12.73 -6.86 2.28
C ILE A 101 11.73 -7.93 2.71
N PRO A 102 12.10 -9.22 2.70
CA PRO A 102 11.28 -10.28 3.28
C PRO A 102 11.46 -10.30 4.81
N ILE A 103 10.35 -10.27 5.55
CA ILE A 103 10.32 -10.36 7.01
C ILE A 103 9.67 -11.68 7.39
N ALA A 104 10.47 -12.64 7.85
CA ALA A 104 10.00 -13.92 8.36
C ALA A 104 9.44 -13.75 9.77
N THR A 105 8.17 -14.13 9.98
CA THR A 105 7.50 -13.94 11.27
C THR A 105 7.26 -15.25 12.03
N GLY A 106 7.10 -16.36 11.34
CA GLY A 106 6.68 -17.63 11.92
C GLY A 106 5.28 -17.61 12.53
N MET A 107 4.47 -16.60 12.22
CA MET A 107 3.15 -16.37 12.83
C MET A 107 1.98 -16.92 12.00
N GLY A 108 2.24 -17.56 10.86
CA GLY A 108 1.17 -18.02 9.99
C GLY A 108 0.24 -16.85 9.59
N HIS A 109 -1.06 -17.09 9.61
CA HIS A 109 -2.04 -16.06 9.28
C HIS A 109 -2.11 -14.90 10.28
N ALA A 110 -1.65 -15.09 11.52
CA ALA A 110 -1.65 -14.01 12.52
C ALA A 110 -0.75 -12.82 12.11
N ARG A 111 0.19 -13.01 11.15
CA ARG A 111 1.02 -11.93 10.63
C ARG A 111 0.23 -10.86 9.87
N ASN A 112 -1.03 -11.14 9.50
CA ASN A 112 -1.91 -10.18 8.81
C ASN A 112 -2.07 -8.87 9.61
N VAL A 113 -2.06 -8.96 10.94
CA VAL A 113 -2.10 -7.76 11.80
C VAL A 113 -0.85 -6.89 11.61
N ILE A 114 0.30 -7.49 11.33
CA ILE A 114 1.56 -6.74 11.13
C ILE A 114 1.47 -5.94 9.83
N ILE A 115 0.90 -6.50 8.75
CA ILE A 115 0.69 -5.77 7.49
C ILE A 115 -0.19 -4.55 7.75
N ALA A 116 -1.35 -4.75 8.42
CA ALA A 116 -2.27 -3.67 8.73
C ALA A 116 -1.66 -2.60 9.65
N ALA A 117 -0.86 -3.01 10.64
CA ALA A 117 -0.20 -2.08 11.56
C ALA A 117 0.92 -1.28 10.89
N THR A 118 1.67 -1.90 9.97
CA THR A 118 2.81 -1.29 9.27
C THR A 118 2.35 -0.26 8.23
N ALA A 119 1.25 -0.52 7.54
CA ALA A 119 0.74 0.37 6.51
C ALA A 119 0.14 1.65 7.09
N HIS A 120 0.29 2.77 6.38
CA HIS A 120 -0.44 4.02 6.66
C HIS A 120 -1.89 3.92 6.18
N ALA A 121 -2.11 3.28 5.04
CA ALA A 121 -3.43 2.93 4.51
C ALA A 121 -3.38 1.57 3.80
N LEU A 122 -4.52 0.93 3.64
CA LEU A 122 -4.65 -0.39 3.02
C LEU A 122 -5.48 -0.30 1.74
N ILE A 123 -5.02 -0.95 0.67
CA ILE A 123 -5.77 -1.16 -0.56
C ILE A 123 -6.15 -2.64 -0.62
N ALA A 124 -7.44 -2.91 -0.48
CA ALA A 124 -8.00 -4.26 -0.46
C ALA A 124 -8.49 -4.65 -1.85
N LEU A 125 -7.80 -5.60 -2.46
CA LEU A 125 -8.21 -6.25 -3.71
C LEU A 125 -9.18 -7.42 -3.43
N PRO A 126 -9.80 -8.01 -4.46
CA PRO A 126 -10.62 -9.20 -4.30
C PRO A 126 -9.88 -10.31 -3.55
N GLY A 127 -10.52 -10.87 -2.54
CA GLY A 127 -9.93 -11.89 -1.69
C GLY A 127 -10.92 -12.48 -0.70
N SER A 128 -10.48 -13.49 0.05
CA SER A 128 -11.28 -14.28 0.97
C SER A 128 -11.11 -13.84 2.44
N TYR A 129 -11.24 -14.77 3.36
CA TYR A 129 -11.16 -14.53 4.82
C TYR A 129 -9.84 -13.91 5.27
N GLY A 130 -8.73 -14.21 4.60
CA GLY A 130 -7.43 -13.59 4.88
C GLY A 130 -7.51 -12.06 4.67
N THR A 131 -8.03 -11.65 3.52
CA THR A 131 -8.23 -10.23 3.19
C THR A 131 -9.23 -9.56 4.13
N LEU A 132 -10.32 -10.25 4.50
CA LEU A 132 -11.29 -9.73 5.48
C LEU A 132 -10.64 -9.51 6.85
N SER A 133 -9.75 -10.40 7.28
CA SER A 133 -9.02 -10.22 8.54
C SER A 133 -8.14 -8.98 8.52
N GLU A 134 -7.45 -8.73 7.42
CA GLU A 134 -6.60 -7.53 7.25
C GLU A 134 -7.43 -6.25 7.19
N ILE A 135 -8.57 -6.25 6.49
CA ILE A 135 -9.55 -5.16 6.51
C ILE A 135 -9.98 -4.85 7.94
N SER A 136 -10.40 -5.88 8.68
CA SER A 136 -10.87 -5.74 10.05
C SER A 136 -9.78 -5.19 10.98
N HIS A 137 -8.54 -5.66 10.85
CA HIS A 137 -7.40 -5.12 11.58
C HIS A 137 -7.13 -3.66 11.22
N GLY A 138 -7.16 -3.32 9.91
CA GLY A 138 -6.96 -1.95 9.44
C GLY A 138 -7.99 -0.99 10.03
N LEU A 139 -9.28 -1.32 9.93
CA LEU A 139 -10.37 -0.52 10.49
C LEU A 139 -10.25 -0.39 12.02
N LYS A 140 -9.94 -1.49 12.73
CA LYS A 140 -9.73 -1.49 14.18
C LYS A 140 -8.59 -0.58 14.61
N LEU A 141 -7.55 -0.47 13.79
CA LEU A 141 -6.40 0.41 14.02
C LEU A 141 -6.63 1.85 13.54
N GLY A 142 -7.83 2.19 13.06
CA GLY A 142 -8.17 3.52 12.56
C GLY A 142 -7.49 3.87 11.23
N LYS A 143 -7.05 2.87 10.47
CA LYS A 143 -6.44 3.08 9.15
C LYS A 143 -7.50 3.30 8.09
N LYS A 144 -7.20 4.10 7.07
CA LYS A 144 -7.99 4.11 5.84
C LYS A 144 -7.88 2.74 5.17
N VAL A 145 -9.01 2.19 4.80
CA VAL A 145 -9.10 0.95 4.01
C VAL A 145 -9.87 1.24 2.74
N ILE A 146 -9.24 1.02 1.60
CA ILE A 146 -9.77 1.30 0.28
C ILE A 146 -10.05 -0.03 -0.44
N ALA A 147 -11.30 -0.29 -0.81
CA ALA A 147 -11.67 -1.43 -1.64
C ALA A 147 -11.51 -1.12 -3.11
N LEU A 148 -10.91 -2.03 -3.85
CA LEU A 148 -10.74 -1.94 -5.29
C LEU A 148 -11.09 -3.27 -5.96
N GLY A 149 -12.09 -3.25 -6.87
CA GLY A 149 -12.57 -4.45 -7.56
C GLY A 149 -13.28 -5.46 -6.67
N ARG A 150 -13.87 -5.01 -5.56
CA ARG A 150 -14.66 -5.84 -4.63
C ARG A 150 -16.13 -5.44 -4.68
N ASP A 151 -17.00 -6.43 -4.78
CA ASP A 151 -18.45 -6.22 -4.80
C ASP A 151 -19.02 -5.97 -3.39
N GLU A 152 -18.41 -6.60 -2.37
CA GLU A 152 -18.82 -6.46 -0.97
C GLU A 152 -17.69 -5.94 -0.11
N SER A 153 -18.00 -4.91 0.67
CA SER A 153 -17.07 -4.31 1.64
C SER A 153 -17.83 -3.83 2.88
N PRO A 154 -17.20 -3.87 4.07
CA PRO A 154 -17.78 -3.24 5.26
C PRO A 154 -18.10 -1.75 5.03
N PRO A 155 -19.07 -1.17 5.75
CA PRO A 155 -19.55 0.20 5.52
C PRO A 155 -18.47 1.28 5.69
N ASP A 156 -17.45 1.02 6.51
CA ASP A 156 -16.35 1.97 6.77
C ASP A 156 -15.22 1.88 5.74
N VAL A 157 -15.35 1.03 4.73
CA VAL A 157 -14.37 0.88 3.65
C VAL A 157 -14.72 1.80 2.49
N ILE A 158 -13.74 2.56 2.03
CA ILE A 158 -13.88 3.51 0.92
C ILE A 158 -13.75 2.74 -0.41
N VAL A 159 -14.69 2.90 -1.33
CA VAL A 159 -14.66 2.20 -2.62
C VAL A 159 -13.95 3.05 -3.67
N ALA A 160 -12.92 2.49 -4.29
CA ALA A 160 -12.20 3.12 -5.40
C ALA A 160 -12.69 2.63 -6.76
N LYS A 161 -12.58 3.49 -7.76
CA LYS A 161 -13.02 3.23 -9.15
C LYS A 161 -11.95 2.49 -9.97
N ASN A 162 -10.68 2.75 -9.69
CA ASN A 162 -9.52 2.21 -10.39
C ASN A 162 -8.27 2.30 -9.51
N PRO A 163 -7.13 1.70 -9.89
CA PRO A 163 -5.88 1.72 -9.12
C PRO A 163 -5.38 3.13 -8.78
N GLN A 164 -5.39 4.05 -9.74
CA GLN A 164 -4.98 5.43 -9.52
C GLN A 164 -5.81 6.08 -8.41
N HIS A 165 -7.14 5.99 -8.51
CA HIS A 165 -8.05 6.55 -7.49
C HIS A 165 -7.85 5.90 -6.12
N ALA A 166 -7.56 4.59 -6.07
CA ALA A 166 -7.29 3.89 -4.81
C ALA A 166 -6.05 4.45 -4.11
N VAL A 167 -4.98 4.69 -4.85
CA VAL A 167 -3.73 5.24 -4.31
C VAL A 167 -3.90 6.71 -3.92
N GLU A 168 -4.63 7.51 -4.70
CA GLU A 168 -4.95 8.90 -4.35
C GLU A 168 -5.73 8.97 -3.03
N LEU A 169 -6.78 8.16 -2.86
CA LEU A 169 -7.54 8.06 -1.61
C LEU A 169 -6.68 7.60 -0.42
N ALA A 170 -5.74 6.68 -0.65
CA ALA A 170 -4.85 6.17 0.38
C ALA A 170 -3.83 7.21 0.87
N LEU A 171 -3.40 8.10 -0.02
CA LEU A 171 -2.40 9.15 0.26
C LEU A 171 -3.03 10.49 0.64
N ASP A 172 -4.33 10.67 0.43
CA ASP A 172 -5.05 11.88 0.83
C ASP A 172 -5.11 11.94 2.37
N VAL A 173 -4.43 12.93 2.95
CA VAL A 173 -4.24 13.12 4.40
C VAL A 173 -5.13 14.23 4.90
#